data_1fc2776e3dd06d10a08888b14df70c79
#
_entry.id   1fc2776e3dd06d10a08888b14df70c79
#
_cell.length_a   1.000
_cell.length_b   1.000
_cell.length_c   1.000
_cell.angle_alpha   90.00
_cell.angle_beta   90.00
_cell.angle_gamma   90.00
#
_symmetry.space_group_name_H-M   'P 1'
#
loop_
_entity.id
_entity.type
_entity.pdbx_description
1 polymer ?
#
loop_
_entity_poly.entity_id
_entity_poly.type
_entity_poly.pdbx_seq_one_letter_code
_entity_poly.pdbx_strand_id
1 'polypeptide(L)'
;CIGAGATAGSGGIGPAAVLACAQSGGLDREGMVKALVTASAIGIIIGSRATVSGAEGGCQAECGAAAAMGAAAVTEMLGGSPEAAFHAAAMALKNVLGLTCDPVAGLVEIPCIKRNASGAMNALLSADLALAGVKSYIPFDEVVAAMYAIGKAVPQSVRETAKGGLAVTPTGMRLRHGNNKGEEK
;
A
#
# COMPACT_ATOMS: atom_id res chain seq x y z
N CYS A 1 15.49 -7.13 -11.16
CA CYS A 1 14.52 -8.16 -10.75
C CYS A 1 13.10 -7.67 -11.04
N ILE A 2 12.27 -8.51 -11.62
CA ILE A 2 10.83 -8.28 -11.71
C ILE A 2 10.21 -8.95 -10.50
N GLY A 3 9.57 -8.16 -9.64
CA GLY A 3 8.83 -8.65 -8.48
C GLY A 3 7.34 -8.72 -8.81
N ALA A 4 6.67 -9.75 -8.37
CA ALA A 4 5.22 -9.85 -8.41
C ALA A 4 4.65 -9.69 -7.00
N GLY A 5 3.60 -8.91 -6.88
CA GLY A 5 2.87 -8.68 -5.63
C GLY A 5 1.38 -8.70 -5.86
N ALA A 6 0.59 -8.75 -4.79
CA ALA A 6 -0.87 -8.78 -4.85
C ALA A 6 -1.47 -7.50 -5.47
N THR A 7 -0.75 -6.40 -5.42
CA THR A 7 -1.11 -5.10 -6.00
C THR A 7 0.12 -4.42 -6.60
N ALA A 8 -0.08 -3.40 -7.45
CA ALA A 8 1.02 -2.57 -7.97
C ALA A 8 1.84 -1.92 -6.82
N GLY A 9 1.19 -1.44 -5.77
CA GLY A 9 1.84 -0.92 -4.56
C GLY A 9 2.67 -1.96 -3.82
N SER A 10 2.27 -3.23 -3.82
CA SER A 10 3.03 -4.28 -3.14
C SER A 10 4.36 -4.59 -3.84
N GLY A 11 4.48 -4.33 -5.14
CA GLY A 11 5.74 -4.43 -5.88
C GLY A 11 6.78 -3.37 -5.51
N GLY A 12 6.38 -2.27 -4.89
CA GLY A 12 7.26 -1.20 -4.40
C GLY A 12 7.38 -1.19 -2.87
N ILE A 13 6.24 -1.08 -2.18
CA ILE A 13 6.17 -0.90 -0.72
C ILE A 13 6.72 -2.11 0.02
N GLY A 14 6.23 -3.32 -0.34
CA GLY A 14 6.63 -4.56 0.33
C GLY A 14 8.14 -4.80 0.27
N PRO A 15 8.76 -4.84 -0.92
CA PRO A 15 10.22 -4.99 -1.04
C PRO A 15 10.99 -3.90 -0.30
N ALA A 16 10.55 -2.63 -0.38
CA ALA A 16 11.22 -1.53 0.28
C ALA A 16 11.22 -1.70 1.80
N ALA A 17 10.07 -2.03 2.40
CA ALA A 17 9.97 -2.25 3.84
C ALA A 17 10.81 -3.45 4.31
N VAL A 18 10.69 -4.59 3.61
CA VAL A 18 11.42 -5.83 3.96
C VAL A 18 12.92 -5.65 3.79
N LEU A 19 13.38 -5.06 2.67
CA LEU A 19 14.82 -4.86 2.43
C LEU A 19 15.42 -3.84 3.39
N ALA A 20 14.73 -2.73 3.67
CA ALA A 20 15.20 -1.73 4.64
C ALA A 20 15.35 -2.35 6.04
N CYS A 21 14.35 -3.12 6.48
CA CYS A 21 14.40 -3.85 7.75
C CYS A 21 15.55 -4.86 7.79
N ALA A 22 15.71 -5.68 6.75
CA ALA A 22 16.77 -6.68 6.68
C ALA A 22 18.17 -6.05 6.72
N GLN A 23 18.39 -4.96 5.99
CA GLN A 23 19.65 -4.23 5.97
C GLN A 23 20.00 -3.62 7.35
N SER A 24 19.00 -3.04 8.02
CA SER A 24 19.20 -2.43 9.34
C SER A 24 19.36 -3.46 10.45
N GLY A 25 18.66 -4.59 10.37
CA GLY A 25 18.65 -5.64 11.38
C GLY A 25 19.65 -6.77 11.16
N GLY A 26 20.42 -6.75 10.07
CA GLY A 26 21.36 -7.83 9.74
C GLY A 26 20.67 -9.17 9.46
N LEU A 27 19.44 -9.16 8.99
CA LEU A 27 18.64 -10.35 8.74
C LEU A 27 19.05 -11.03 7.43
N ASP A 28 19.02 -12.35 7.45
CA ASP A 28 19.41 -13.17 6.32
C ASP A 28 18.27 -13.36 5.28
N ARG A 29 18.59 -14.08 4.22
CA ARG A 29 17.64 -14.38 3.17
C ARG A 29 16.44 -15.21 3.62
N GLU A 30 16.66 -16.13 4.58
CA GLU A 30 15.59 -17.00 5.08
C GLU A 30 14.56 -16.18 5.87
N GLY A 31 14.99 -15.25 6.70
CA GLY A 31 14.12 -14.30 7.39
C GLY A 31 13.28 -13.46 6.44
N MET A 32 13.88 -12.95 5.35
CA MET A 32 13.13 -12.21 4.31
C MET A 32 12.08 -13.07 3.61
N VAL A 33 12.38 -14.36 3.33
CA VAL A 33 11.43 -15.28 2.70
C VAL A 33 10.23 -15.54 3.63
N LYS A 34 10.47 -15.78 4.93
CA LYS A 34 9.40 -15.95 5.93
C LYS A 34 8.51 -14.71 5.99
N ALA A 35 9.11 -13.53 6.03
CA ALA A 35 8.37 -12.26 6.02
C ALA A 35 7.47 -12.11 4.78
N LEU A 36 7.93 -12.52 3.61
CA LEU A 36 7.11 -12.50 2.39
C LEU A 36 5.93 -13.48 2.45
N VAL A 37 6.06 -14.60 3.17
CA VAL A 37 4.94 -15.53 3.41
C VAL A 37 3.89 -14.84 4.28
N THR A 38 4.28 -14.18 5.36
CA THR A 38 3.36 -13.40 6.22
C THR A 38 2.72 -12.25 5.45
N ALA A 39 3.48 -11.51 4.66
CA ALA A 39 2.93 -10.48 3.76
C ALA A 39 1.84 -11.06 2.84
N SER A 40 2.12 -12.23 2.26
CA SER A 40 1.18 -12.91 1.35
C SER A 40 -0.11 -13.32 2.07
N ALA A 41 -0.02 -13.81 3.30
CA ALA A 41 -1.20 -14.16 4.10
C ALA A 41 -2.11 -12.95 4.33
N ILE A 42 -1.53 -11.80 4.70
CA ILE A 42 -2.28 -10.54 4.84
C ILE A 42 -2.91 -10.11 3.51
N GLY A 43 -2.15 -10.20 2.41
CA GLY A 43 -2.65 -9.88 1.07
C GLY A 43 -3.83 -10.76 0.63
N ILE A 44 -3.79 -12.06 0.94
CA ILE A 44 -4.88 -13.01 0.66
C ILE A 44 -6.13 -12.63 1.45
N ILE A 45 -6.00 -12.28 2.73
CA ILE A 45 -7.14 -11.86 3.56
C ILE A 45 -7.79 -10.61 2.97
N ILE A 46 -7.00 -9.60 2.62
CA ILE A 46 -7.53 -8.36 2.02
C ILE A 46 -8.20 -8.67 0.67
N GLY A 47 -7.53 -9.41 -0.20
CA GLY A 47 -8.04 -9.71 -1.54
C GLY A 47 -9.30 -10.58 -1.55
N SER A 48 -9.45 -11.47 -0.54
CA SER A 48 -10.64 -12.33 -0.43
C SER A 48 -11.85 -11.64 0.19
N ARG A 49 -11.67 -10.59 1.00
CA ARG A 49 -12.73 -9.91 1.74
C ARG A 49 -13.03 -8.51 1.24
N ALA A 50 -12.15 -7.95 0.45
CA ALA A 50 -12.27 -6.60 -0.11
C ALA A 50 -11.75 -6.59 -1.54
N THR A 51 -10.90 -5.61 -1.87
CA THR A 51 -10.20 -5.51 -3.15
C THR A 51 -8.78 -5.01 -2.93
N VAL A 52 -7.90 -5.33 -3.87
CA VAL A 52 -6.53 -4.79 -3.94
C VAL A 52 -6.33 -3.91 -5.18
N SER A 53 -7.43 -3.56 -5.86
CA SER A 53 -7.43 -2.76 -7.09
C SER A 53 -7.73 -1.30 -6.81
N GLY A 54 -6.89 -0.40 -7.32
CA GLY A 54 -7.10 1.04 -7.25
C GLY A 54 -8.33 1.51 -8.03
N ALA A 55 -8.66 0.83 -9.14
CA ALA A 55 -9.86 1.10 -9.93
C ALA A 55 -11.16 0.80 -9.19
N GLU A 56 -11.13 -0.16 -8.28
CA GLU A 56 -12.29 -0.55 -7.47
C GLU A 56 -12.37 0.20 -6.13
N GLY A 57 -11.24 0.34 -5.45
CA GLY A 57 -11.18 0.80 -4.06
C GLY A 57 -10.36 2.06 -3.82
N GLY A 58 -9.80 2.68 -4.85
CA GLY A 58 -8.86 3.79 -4.68
C GLY A 58 -7.46 3.31 -4.29
N CYS A 59 -6.53 4.24 -4.10
CA CYS A 59 -5.14 3.92 -3.75
C CYS A 59 -4.99 3.31 -2.35
N GLN A 60 -5.99 3.45 -1.48
CA GLN A 60 -6.06 2.72 -0.21
C GLN A 60 -6.03 1.20 -0.41
N ALA A 61 -6.66 0.70 -1.49
CA ALA A 61 -6.67 -0.72 -1.83
C ALA A 61 -5.30 -1.21 -2.33
N GLU A 62 -4.53 -0.36 -3.00
CA GLU A 62 -3.19 -0.72 -3.48
C GLU A 62 -2.11 -0.42 -2.44
N CYS A 63 -1.86 0.86 -2.17
CA CYS A 63 -0.81 1.28 -1.24
C CYS A 63 -1.14 0.91 0.21
N GLY A 64 -2.44 0.97 0.61
CA GLY A 64 -2.86 0.58 1.95
C GLY A 64 -2.72 -0.92 2.19
N ALA A 65 -3.16 -1.75 1.25
CA ALA A 65 -2.96 -3.20 1.34
C ALA A 65 -1.46 -3.54 1.37
N ALA A 66 -0.66 -2.92 0.50
CA ALA A 66 0.78 -3.14 0.47
C ALA A 66 1.48 -2.70 1.76
N ALA A 67 1.08 -1.57 2.35
CA ALA A 67 1.60 -1.12 3.64
C ALA A 67 1.22 -2.08 4.78
N ALA A 68 -0.01 -2.59 4.80
CA ALA A 68 -0.45 -3.60 5.77
C ALA A 68 0.37 -4.90 5.64
N MET A 69 0.57 -5.37 4.41
CA MET A 69 1.42 -6.54 4.11
C MET A 69 2.85 -6.33 4.60
N GLY A 70 3.43 -5.17 4.29
CA GLY A 70 4.78 -4.81 4.71
C GLY A 70 4.92 -4.66 6.22
N ALA A 71 3.94 -4.07 6.89
CA ALA A 71 3.93 -3.90 8.33
C ALA A 71 3.92 -5.25 9.07
N ALA A 72 3.06 -6.17 8.66
CA ALA A 72 3.03 -7.52 9.22
C ALA A 72 4.34 -8.28 9.01
N ALA A 73 4.88 -8.20 7.78
CA ALA A 73 6.16 -8.82 7.42
C ALA A 73 7.31 -8.31 8.31
N VAL A 74 7.44 -6.99 8.44
CA VAL A 74 8.48 -6.37 9.28
C VAL A 74 8.30 -6.72 10.74
N THR A 75 7.06 -6.74 11.25
CA THR A 75 6.76 -7.15 12.62
C THR A 75 7.27 -8.57 12.90
N GLU A 76 7.00 -9.53 11.99
CA GLU A 76 7.51 -10.90 12.11
C GLU A 76 9.04 -10.96 12.04
N MET A 77 9.65 -10.25 11.07
CA MET A 77 11.11 -10.20 10.92
C MET A 77 11.81 -9.75 12.19
N LEU A 78 11.19 -8.85 12.94
CA LEU A 78 11.73 -8.34 14.22
C LEU A 78 11.27 -9.14 15.44
N GLY A 79 10.71 -10.33 15.24
CA GLY A 79 10.35 -11.26 16.31
C GLY A 79 9.00 -10.99 16.98
N GLY A 80 8.15 -10.17 16.35
CA GLY A 80 6.79 -9.91 16.84
C GLY A 80 5.88 -11.14 16.71
N SER A 81 4.89 -11.22 17.58
CA SER A 81 3.89 -12.28 17.55
C SER A 81 2.93 -12.12 16.35
N PRO A 82 2.21 -13.19 15.96
CA PRO A 82 1.14 -13.06 14.96
C PRO A 82 0.08 -12.01 15.32
N GLU A 83 -0.27 -11.88 16.62
CA GLU A 83 -1.19 -10.85 17.10
C GLU A 83 -0.62 -9.44 16.82
N ALA A 84 0.66 -9.21 17.12
CA ALA A 84 1.33 -7.95 16.84
C ALA A 84 1.36 -7.65 15.33
N ALA A 85 1.56 -8.66 14.48
CA ALA A 85 1.53 -8.51 13.03
C ALA A 85 0.14 -8.06 12.53
N PHE A 86 -0.95 -8.58 13.08
CA PHE A 86 -2.30 -8.11 12.77
C PHE A 86 -2.55 -6.68 13.27
N HIS A 87 -2.03 -6.30 14.44
CA HIS A 87 -2.12 -4.92 14.90
C HIS A 87 -1.36 -3.98 13.98
N ALA A 88 -0.15 -4.33 13.57
CA ALA A 88 0.65 -3.55 12.63
C ALA A 88 -0.07 -3.37 11.28
N ALA A 89 -0.60 -4.47 10.72
CA ALA A 89 -1.36 -4.45 9.48
C ALA A 89 -2.60 -3.55 9.57
N ALA A 90 -3.35 -3.66 10.67
CA ALA A 90 -4.53 -2.83 10.92
C ALA A 90 -4.16 -1.34 11.03
N MET A 91 -3.09 -0.99 11.72
CA MET A 91 -2.62 0.39 11.86
C MET A 91 -2.17 0.96 10.51
N ALA A 92 -1.37 0.21 9.76
CA ALA A 92 -0.89 0.63 8.45
C ALA A 92 -2.03 0.89 7.46
N LEU A 93 -3.05 0.03 7.46
CA LEU A 93 -4.22 0.19 6.58
C LEU A 93 -5.09 1.37 7.00
N LYS A 94 -5.36 1.54 8.30
CA LYS A 94 -6.15 2.67 8.81
C LYS A 94 -5.56 4.03 8.46
N ASN A 95 -4.25 4.17 8.46
CA ASN A 95 -3.56 5.42 8.20
C ASN A 95 -3.83 6.00 6.81
N VAL A 96 -4.31 5.19 5.88
CA VAL A 96 -4.51 5.59 4.48
C VAL A 96 -5.93 5.32 3.97
N LEU A 97 -6.90 5.10 4.88
CA LEU A 97 -8.30 4.96 4.49
C LEU A 97 -8.78 6.24 3.77
N GLY A 98 -9.46 6.04 2.64
CA GLY A 98 -9.92 7.13 1.79
C GLY A 98 -8.89 7.63 0.78
N LEU A 99 -7.67 7.09 0.73
CA LEU A 99 -6.66 7.50 -0.24
C LEU A 99 -7.14 7.22 -1.67
N THR A 100 -7.25 8.28 -2.45
CA THR A 100 -7.73 8.26 -3.84
C THR A 100 -6.68 7.74 -4.81
N CYS A 101 -7.10 7.17 -5.94
CA CYS A 101 -6.24 6.82 -7.06
C CYS A 101 -6.46 7.81 -8.20
N ASP A 102 -5.58 8.80 -8.33
CA ASP A 102 -5.69 9.94 -9.22
C ASP A 102 -4.41 10.19 -10.05
N PRO A 103 -3.92 9.18 -10.81
CA PRO A 103 -2.67 9.25 -11.54
C PRO A 103 -2.71 10.37 -12.59
N VAL A 104 -1.68 11.21 -12.60
CA VAL A 104 -1.53 12.31 -13.56
C VAL A 104 -1.18 11.75 -14.95
N ALA A 105 -1.87 12.18 -15.96
CA ALA A 105 -1.76 11.70 -17.34
C ALA A 105 -1.95 10.18 -17.51
N GLY A 106 -2.53 9.51 -16.52
CA GLY A 106 -2.68 8.05 -16.51
C GLY A 106 -1.38 7.28 -16.21
N LEU A 107 -0.30 7.99 -15.88
CA LEU A 107 0.99 7.40 -15.57
C LEU A 107 1.16 7.16 -14.08
N VAL A 108 1.73 6.02 -13.69
CA VAL A 108 1.99 5.66 -12.29
C VAL A 108 3.28 6.30 -11.72
N GLU A 109 3.62 7.50 -12.18
CA GLU A 109 4.74 8.28 -11.66
C GLU A 109 4.30 9.32 -10.64
N ILE A 110 3.22 10.04 -10.94
CA ILE A 110 2.69 11.12 -10.13
C ILE A 110 1.23 10.80 -9.76
N PRO A 111 0.93 10.57 -8.48
CA PRO A 111 1.79 10.66 -7.28
C PRO A 111 2.38 9.32 -6.82
N CYS A 112 2.24 8.23 -7.57
CA CYS A 112 2.40 6.85 -7.11
C CYS A 112 3.80 6.56 -6.53
N ILE A 113 4.89 7.05 -7.14
CA ILE A 113 6.26 6.83 -6.63
C ILE A 113 6.39 7.37 -5.20
N LYS A 114 5.90 8.59 -4.94
CA LYS A 114 5.97 9.20 -3.60
C LYS A 114 5.04 8.50 -2.60
N ARG A 115 3.87 8.05 -3.05
CA ARG A 115 2.94 7.25 -2.23
C ARG A 115 3.55 5.90 -1.86
N ASN A 116 4.32 5.27 -2.75
CA ASN A 116 5.02 4.03 -2.42
C ASN A 116 6.08 4.26 -1.35
N ALA A 117 6.86 5.33 -1.44
CA ALA A 117 7.83 5.68 -0.40
C ALA A 117 7.14 5.94 0.96
N SER A 118 6.06 6.72 0.94
CA SER A 118 5.24 6.97 2.13
C SER A 118 4.63 5.69 2.70
N GLY A 119 4.16 4.79 1.83
CA GLY A 119 3.62 3.49 2.24
C GLY A 119 4.65 2.58 2.91
N ALA A 120 5.89 2.58 2.42
CA ALA A 120 6.99 1.84 3.06
C ALA A 120 7.29 2.38 4.46
N MET A 121 7.34 3.70 4.63
CA MET A 121 7.52 4.33 5.94
C MET A 121 6.33 4.06 6.88
N ASN A 122 5.10 4.09 6.36
CA ASN A 122 3.91 3.72 7.13
C ASN A 122 3.97 2.26 7.61
N ALA A 123 4.49 1.34 6.78
CA ALA A 123 4.67 -0.05 7.17
C ALA A 123 5.68 -0.18 8.32
N LEU A 124 6.83 0.46 8.21
CA LEU A 124 7.86 0.45 9.25
C LEU A 124 7.36 1.06 10.56
N LEU A 125 6.75 2.24 10.50
CA LEU A 125 6.17 2.90 11.66
C LEU A 125 5.12 2.03 12.36
N SER A 126 4.23 1.40 11.58
CA SER A 126 3.17 0.56 12.15
C SER A 126 3.72 -0.71 12.79
N ALA A 127 4.79 -1.28 12.25
CA ALA A 127 5.50 -2.40 12.85
C ALA A 127 6.16 -1.99 14.19
N ASP A 128 6.85 -0.85 14.22
CA ASP A 128 7.48 -0.33 15.43
C ASP A 128 6.46 -0.08 16.54
N LEU A 129 5.31 0.52 16.20
CA LEU A 129 4.22 0.74 17.16
C LEU A 129 3.70 -0.59 17.74
N ALA A 130 3.46 -1.59 16.89
CA ALA A 130 2.97 -2.89 17.32
C ALA A 130 4.00 -3.64 18.21
N LEU A 131 5.28 -3.59 17.84
CA LEU A 131 6.37 -4.15 18.62
C LEU A 131 6.55 -3.44 19.97
N ALA A 132 6.27 -2.14 20.04
CA ALA A 132 6.23 -1.39 21.29
C ALA A 132 4.97 -1.66 22.13
N GLY A 133 4.10 -2.59 21.71
CA GLY A 133 2.89 -2.98 22.44
C GLY A 133 1.65 -2.12 22.16
N VAL A 134 1.71 -1.20 21.18
CA VAL A 134 0.55 -0.41 20.77
C VAL A 134 -0.40 -1.30 19.99
N LYS A 135 -1.64 -1.41 20.46
CA LYS A 135 -2.69 -2.23 19.84
C LYS A 135 -3.58 -1.40 18.92
N SER A 136 -3.92 -1.97 17.77
CA SER A 136 -5.04 -1.44 16.99
C SER A 136 -6.33 -1.69 17.77
N TYR A 137 -7.07 -0.63 18.10
CA TYR A 137 -8.35 -0.77 18.82
C TYR A 137 -9.40 -1.44 17.93
N ILE A 138 -9.40 -1.09 16.64
CA ILE A 138 -10.25 -1.75 15.64
C ILE A 138 -9.50 -2.96 15.09
N PRO A 139 -10.08 -4.16 15.15
CA PRO A 139 -9.48 -5.38 14.60
C PRO A 139 -9.21 -5.28 13.10
N PHE A 140 -8.26 -6.06 12.63
CA PHE A 140 -7.83 -6.04 11.22
C PHE A 140 -9.00 -6.34 10.25
N ASP A 141 -9.83 -7.32 10.57
CA ASP A 141 -10.97 -7.69 9.72
C ASP A 141 -11.97 -6.54 9.54
N GLU A 142 -12.24 -5.79 10.62
CA GLU A 142 -13.13 -4.63 10.56
C GLU A 142 -12.50 -3.47 9.78
N VAL A 143 -11.18 -3.28 9.88
CA VAL A 143 -10.46 -2.28 9.07
C VAL A 143 -10.52 -2.62 7.58
N VAL A 144 -10.40 -3.91 7.21
CA VAL A 144 -10.55 -4.38 5.84
C VAL A 144 -11.97 -4.14 5.32
N ALA A 145 -12.99 -4.45 6.14
CA ALA A 145 -14.38 -4.18 5.79
C ALA A 145 -14.65 -2.67 5.61
N ALA A 146 -14.11 -1.84 6.50
CA ALA A 146 -14.21 -0.38 6.39
C ALA A 146 -13.53 0.14 5.13
N MET A 147 -12.34 -0.36 4.78
CA MET A 147 -11.65 -0.03 3.53
C MET A 147 -12.53 -0.34 2.32
N TYR A 148 -13.17 -1.51 2.29
CA TYR A 148 -14.05 -1.89 1.19
C TYR A 148 -15.25 -0.96 1.06
N ALA A 149 -15.93 -0.66 2.18
CA ALA A 149 -17.07 0.25 2.21
C ALA A 149 -16.68 1.67 1.74
N ILE A 150 -15.55 2.19 2.24
CA ILE A 150 -15.01 3.48 1.82
C ILE A 150 -14.66 3.47 0.32
N GLY A 151 -14.02 2.41 -0.17
CA GLY A 151 -13.68 2.26 -1.59
C GLY A 151 -14.90 2.35 -2.50
N LYS A 152 -16.03 1.76 -2.10
CA LYS A 152 -17.29 1.88 -2.85
C LYS A 152 -17.88 3.28 -2.80
N ALA A 153 -17.64 4.04 -1.73
CA ALA A 153 -18.12 5.41 -1.57
C ALA A 153 -17.24 6.46 -2.26
N VAL A 154 -15.98 6.15 -2.55
CA VAL A 154 -15.06 7.05 -3.27
C VAL A 154 -15.60 7.31 -4.69
N PRO A 155 -15.68 8.57 -5.14
CA PRO A 155 -16.15 8.90 -6.48
C PRO A 155 -15.35 8.22 -7.59
N GLN A 156 -16.01 7.77 -8.63
CA GLN A 156 -15.36 7.13 -9.79
C GLN A 156 -14.27 8.01 -10.43
N SER A 157 -14.44 9.34 -10.38
CA SER A 157 -13.46 10.28 -10.93
C SER A 157 -12.06 10.19 -10.31
N VAL A 158 -11.95 9.64 -9.10
CA VAL A 158 -10.69 9.47 -8.37
C VAL A 158 -10.36 8.00 -8.06
N ARG A 159 -10.91 7.10 -8.90
CA ARG A 159 -10.59 5.67 -8.90
C ARG A 159 -9.88 5.27 -10.20
N GLU A 160 -8.62 5.72 -10.36
CA GLU A 160 -7.73 5.38 -11.49
C GLU A 160 -8.21 5.88 -12.88
N THR A 161 -9.18 6.77 -12.92
CA THR A 161 -9.76 7.26 -14.18
C THR A 161 -9.05 8.48 -14.75
N ALA A 162 -8.15 9.10 -14.01
CA ALA A 162 -7.52 10.39 -14.32
C ALA A 162 -8.54 11.52 -14.65
N LYS A 163 -9.77 11.41 -14.11
CA LYS A 163 -10.87 12.37 -14.32
C LYS A 163 -11.12 13.28 -13.12
N GLY A 164 -10.31 13.15 -12.06
CA GLY A 164 -10.44 13.93 -10.82
C GLY A 164 -9.13 14.02 -10.07
N GLY A 165 -9.15 14.67 -8.89
CA GLY A 165 -8.01 14.80 -8.03
C GLY A 165 -6.82 15.52 -8.68
N LEU A 166 -5.61 15.03 -8.45
CA LEU A 166 -4.38 15.62 -8.99
C LEU A 166 -4.34 15.66 -10.52
N ALA A 167 -4.99 14.71 -11.19
CA ALA A 167 -5.00 14.58 -12.64
C ALA A 167 -5.65 15.77 -13.34
N VAL A 168 -6.58 16.46 -12.68
CA VAL A 168 -7.31 17.61 -13.26
C VAL A 168 -6.83 18.96 -12.74
N THR A 169 -5.75 19.00 -11.97
CA THR A 169 -5.10 20.27 -11.61
C THR A 169 -4.52 20.95 -12.84
N PRO A 170 -4.32 22.28 -12.84
CA PRO A 170 -3.73 22.97 -13.99
C PRO A 170 -2.40 22.38 -14.44
N THR A 171 -1.56 21.92 -13.51
CA THR A 171 -0.29 21.25 -13.83
C THR A 171 -0.53 19.84 -14.40
N GLY A 172 -1.43 19.06 -13.79
CA GLY A 172 -1.79 17.73 -14.27
C GLY A 172 -2.30 17.76 -15.72
N MET A 173 -3.16 18.73 -16.04
CA MET A 173 -3.68 18.92 -17.38
C MET A 173 -2.60 19.33 -18.39
N ARG A 174 -1.65 20.19 -17.98
CA ARG A 174 -0.51 20.54 -18.85
C ARG A 174 0.36 19.34 -19.17
N LEU A 175 0.65 18.50 -18.19
CA LEU A 175 1.45 17.27 -18.38
C LEU A 175 0.73 16.29 -19.31
N ARG A 176 -0.57 16.14 -19.16
CA ARG A 176 -1.39 15.30 -20.06
C ARG A 176 -1.32 15.76 -21.51
N HIS A 177 -1.41 17.05 -21.78
CA HIS A 177 -1.35 17.62 -23.13
C HIS A 177 0.07 17.68 -23.69
N GLY A 178 1.08 17.77 -22.84
CA GLY A 178 2.49 17.75 -23.27
C GLY A 178 2.96 16.38 -23.74
N ASN A 179 2.47 15.30 -23.11
CA ASN A 179 2.78 13.93 -23.53
C ASN A 179 2.16 13.56 -24.89
N ASN A 180 1.01 14.12 -25.26
CA ASN A 180 0.40 13.86 -26.56
C ASN A 180 1.16 14.49 -27.75
N LYS A 181 2.07 15.43 -27.51
CA LYS A 181 2.90 16.02 -28.58
C LYS A 181 4.13 15.18 -28.95
N GLY A 182 4.41 14.12 -28.20
CA GLY A 182 5.53 13.19 -28.48
C GLY A 182 5.18 12.01 -29.38
N GLU A 183 3.89 11.76 -29.62
CA GLU A 183 3.42 10.63 -30.46
C GLU A 183 3.14 11.02 -31.93
N GLU A 184 3.30 12.30 -32.29
CA GLU A 184 3.12 12.80 -33.66
C GLU A 184 4.47 13.14 -34.36
N LYS A 185 5.53 12.38 -34.06
CA LYS A 185 6.78 12.49 -34.83
C LYS A 185 7.33 11.13 -35.21
#